data_21f5ca24a82a89b9eed705b3b26334d4
#
_entry.id   21f5ca24a82a89b9eed705b3b26334d4
#
_cell.length_a   1.000
_cell.length_b   1.000
_cell.length_c   1.000
_cell.angle_alpha   90.00
_cell.angle_beta   90.00
_cell.angle_gamma   90.00
#
_symmetry.space_group_name_H-M   'P 1'
#
loop_
_entity.id
_entity.type
_entity.pdbx_description
1 polymer ?
#
loop_
_entity_poly.entity_id
_entity_poly.type
_entity_poly.pdbx_seq_one_letter_code
_entity_poly.pdbx_strand_id
1 'polypeptide(L)'
;RLLLKEQGGVASQVRFEDDVANREDVYTIIKNQDAKITVFLGEEIVDLLQSLRHLADLLNTLPVIRPVTLYGNIPDSWLYGTLRSLLNNNQKSSLIRIANSGDIIARVQKKNDACRDRSRSLQDHQADCSFKDRQKGLTNRELDVLLHFYRGMSVNKQCKKFGLTNKTVYTHRKAGLRKLQLIQLWYKNSQGFSAPGSGERQGKIESLSSAEVDVFNALLKREIFPAYQIITDENKKGVGFEILLRWNKNGKIIKPAHFLTGVKNRELWLNITALVLHAAVSGINKYNGKYYFSVNIPPELAAGNALPEMAKKAIKMLLKPQWAGNLVFEFAEDIDVTKDKTIPETMRRLRSTGCRLFLDDCFSSHQTMFPVRQVHFDGLKLDRDIVGKFVANDNDYKLIKAIQIYSDMTGSECIAEGVDSEEKFEKLVALGVKSFQGYYLSRAVKEEELDRMVRLFS
;
A
#
# COMPACT_ATOMS: atom_id res chain seq x y z
N ARG A 1 11.26 16.26 12.82
CA ARG A 1 11.49 17.68 13.20
C ARG A 1 11.46 17.78 14.71
N LEU A 2 12.47 18.42 15.30
CA LEU A 2 12.52 18.70 16.73
C LEU A 2 12.08 20.16 16.95
N LEU A 3 11.11 20.38 17.84
CA LEU A 3 10.72 21.73 18.26
C LEU A 3 11.14 21.90 19.72
N LEU A 4 11.97 22.88 19.99
CA LEU A 4 12.35 23.30 21.33
C LEU A 4 11.51 24.52 21.70
N LYS A 5 10.76 24.44 22.79
CA LYS A 5 9.95 25.55 23.31
C LYS A 5 10.54 26.05 24.62
N GLU A 6 10.97 27.31 24.65
CA GLU A 6 11.39 28.00 25.87
C GLU A 6 10.20 28.50 26.67
N GLN A 7 10.36 28.60 28.01
CA GLN A 7 9.45 29.38 28.83
C GLN A 7 9.73 30.86 28.54
N GLY A 8 8.97 31.44 27.61
CA GLY A 8 9.17 32.85 27.20
C GLY A 8 8.79 33.12 25.74
N GLY A 9 8.41 32.14 24.97
CA GLY A 9 7.67 32.38 23.74
C GLY A 9 8.39 32.17 22.39
N VAL A 10 9.69 31.90 22.34
CA VAL A 10 10.37 31.62 21.04
C VAL A 10 10.63 30.11 20.93
N ALA A 11 10.05 29.47 19.91
CA ALA A 11 10.31 28.08 19.59
C ALA A 11 11.44 27.99 18.55
N SER A 12 12.57 27.40 18.91
CA SER A 12 13.63 27.09 17.97
C SER A 12 13.32 25.76 17.27
N GLN A 13 13.18 25.78 15.95
CA GLN A 13 12.96 24.60 15.14
C GLN A 13 14.30 24.08 14.64
N VAL A 14 14.66 22.85 15.01
CA VAL A 14 15.85 22.16 14.51
C VAL A 14 15.42 21.02 13.58
N ARG A 15 15.90 21.04 12.33
CA ARG A 15 15.84 19.89 11.43
C ARG A 15 17.10 19.06 11.64
N PHE A 16 16.94 17.77 11.92
CA PHE A 16 18.03 16.83 11.79
C PHE A 16 18.23 16.53 10.30
N GLU A 17 19.06 17.33 9.64
CA GLU A 17 19.69 16.99 8.37
C GLU A 17 21.03 16.31 8.68
N ASP A 18 21.59 15.55 7.76
CA ASP A 18 22.78 14.68 7.97
C ASP A 18 24.10 15.44 8.33
N ASP A 19 24.02 16.75 8.64
CA ASP A 19 25.18 17.58 8.94
C ASP A 19 25.61 17.47 10.40
N VAL A 20 26.84 17.02 10.59
CA VAL A 20 27.49 16.83 11.89
C VAL A 20 27.60 18.17 12.68
N ALA A 21 27.71 19.29 12.00
CA ALA A 21 27.81 20.63 12.59
C ALA A 21 26.56 21.02 13.41
N ASN A 22 25.36 20.64 12.96
CA ASN A 22 24.10 20.94 13.68
C ASN A 22 23.89 20.13 14.96
N ARG A 23 24.63 19.05 15.20
CA ARG A 23 24.46 18.22 16.39
C ARG A 23 25.01 18.87 17.64
N GLU A 24 26.16 19.53 17.58
CA GLU A 24 26.78 20.21 18.73
C GLU A 24 25.95 21.41 19.18
N ASP A 25 25.36 22.15 18.25
CA ASP A 25 24.47 23.28 18.56
C ASP A 25 23.18 22.80 19.27
N VAL A 26 22.57 21.73 18.81
CA VAL A 26 21.39 21.14 19.44
C VAL A 26 21.71 20.63 20.85
N TYR A 27 22.84 19.95 21.05
CA TYR A 27 23.30 19.50 22.36
C TYR A 27 23.56 20.68 23.31
N THR A 28 24.13 21.77 22.81
CA THR A 28 24.43 22.98 23.58
C THR A 28 23.16 23.69 24.02
N ILE A 29 22.18 23.85 23.12
CA ILE A 29 20.88 24.46 23.43
C ILE A 29 20.11 23.62 24.48
N ILE A 30 20.10 22.28 24.34
CA ILE A 30 19.39 21.41 25.29
C ILE A 30 20.10 21.33 26.63
N LYS A 31 21.42 21.46 26.71
CA LYS A 31 22.17 21.46 27.96
C LYS A 31 21.91 22.69 28.81
N ASN A 32 21.72 23.84 28.18
CA ASN A 32 21.74 25.13 28.88
C ASN A 32 20.36 25.67 29.26
N GLN A 33 19.24 24.98 28.92
CA GLN A 33 17.89 25.51 29.13
C GLN A 33 16.93 24.45 29.72
N ASP A 34 15.94 24.90 30.49
CA ASP A 34 14.79 24.09 30.96
C ASP A 34 13.78 23.83 29.82
N ALA A 35 14.26 23.34 28.67
CA ALA A 35 13.48 23.17 27.49
C ALA A 35 12.68 21.83 27.49
N LYS A 36 11.41 21.89 27.10
CA LYS A 36 10.60 20.69 26.79
C LYS A 36 10.95 20.23 25.38
N ILE A 37 11.26 18.95 25.24
CA ILE A 37 11.61 18.34 23.94
C ILE A 37 10.34 17.82 23.30
N THR A 38 10.04 18.27 22.09
CA THR A 38 8.93 17.77 21.28
C THR A 38 9.48 17.18 19.99
N VAL A 39 9.16 15.92 19.72
CA VAL A 39 9.63 15.19 18.54
C VAL A 39 8.45 14.76 17.68
N PHE A 40 8.48 15.12 16.41
CA PHE A 40 7.54 14.63 15.41
C PHE A 40 8.18 13.45 14.68
N LEU A 41 7.57 12.28 14.84
CA LEU A 41 8.00 11.06 14.16
C LEU A 41 7.48 11.09 12.71
N GLY A 42 8.37 10.80 11.75
CA GLY A 42 8.00 10.75 10.34
C GLY A 42 7.10 9.55 10.03
N GLU A 43 6.24 9.70 9.04
CA GLU A 43 5.40 8.60 8.53
C GLU A 43 6.18 7.68 7.58
N GLU A 44 7.21 8.21 6.92
CA GLU A 44 8.12 7.40 6.11
C GLU A 44 9.02 6.55 7.01
N ILE A 45 9.20 5.27 6.65
CA ILE A 45 9.95 4.33 7.49
C ILE A 45 11.39 4.77 7.72
N VAL A 46 12.05 5.30 6.72
CA VAL A 46 13.43 5.78 6.84
C VAL A 46 13.52 6.92 7.84
N ASP A 47 12.62 7.90 7.72
CA ASP A 47 12.54 9.05 8.61
C ASP A 47 12.19 8.64 10.04
N LEU A 48 11.28 7.67 10.18
CA LEU A 48 10.91 7.10 11.46
C LEU A 48 12.11 6.44 12.14
N LEU A 49 12.80 5.53 11.45
CA LEU A 49 13.96 4.82 11.99
C LEU A 49 15.10 5.79 12.33
N GLN A 50 15.31 6.80 11.49
CA GLN A 50 16.32 7.83 11.71
C GLN A 50 15.95 8.72 12.91
N SER A 51 14.70 9.14 13.01
CA SER A 51 14.20 9.93 14.15
C SER A 51 14.33 9.20 15.46
N LEU A 52 14.01 7.89 15.50
CA LEU A 52 14.16 7.05 16.68
C LEU A 52 15.64 6.88 17.08
N ARG A 53 16.54 6.72 16.09
CA ARG A 53 17.97 6.63 16.35
C ARG A 53 18.51 7.92 16.95
N HIS A 54 18.21 9.06 16.31
CA HIS A 54 18.65 10.38 16.79
C HIS A 54 18.09 10.69 18.18
N LEU A 55 16.81 10.37 18.43
CA LEU A 55 16.21 10.54 19.75
C LEU A 55 16.92 9.70 20.79
N ALA A 56 17.20 8.44 20.50
CA ALA A 56 17.89 7.56 21.44
C ALA A 56 19.33 8.04 21.72
N ASP A 57 20.08 8.45 20.71
CA ASP A 57 21.40 9.01 20.86
C ASP A 57 21.40 10.26 21.72
N LEU A 58 20.44 11.18 21.46
CA LEU A 58 20.25 12.40 22.24
C LEU A 58 19.95 12.07 23.72
N LEU A 59 18.97 11.22 23.98
CA LEU A 59 18.56 10.88 25.34
C LEU A 59 19.66 10.11 26.09
N ASN A 60 20.44 9.29 25.40
CA ASN A 60 21.55 8.55 26.03
C ASN A 60 22.73 9.45 26.40
N THR A 61 22.95 10.56 25.68
CA THR A 61 24.05 11.50 25.96
C THR A 61 23.69 12.59 26.96
N LEU A 62 22.39 12.89 27.15
CA LEU A 62 21.97 13.91 28.12
C LEU A 62 22.21 13.44 29.56
N PRO A 63 22.92 14.25 30.38
CA PRO A 63 23.19 13.94 31.80
C PRO A 63 21.91 14.04 32.66
N VAL A 64 20.97 14.91 32.27
CA VAL A 64 19.73 15.15 33.00
C VAL A 64 18.56 14.63 32.20
N ILE A 65 17.63 13.95 32.89
CA ILE A 65 16.40 13.40 32.31
C ILE A 65 15.41 14.56 32.07
N ARG A 66 14.99 14.75 30.82
CA ARG A 66 14.05 15.82 30.43
C ARG A 66 12.76 15.25 29.89
N PRO A 67 11.60 15.94 30.11
CA PRO A 67 10.34 15.53 29.51
C PRO A 67 10.38 15.58 27.99
N VAL A 68 9.99 14.50 27.35
CA VAL A 68 9.91 14.37 25.88
C VAL A 68 8.49 14.04 25.49
N THR A 69 7.93 14.79 24.53
CA THR A 69 6.64 14.48 23.94
C THR A 69 6.84 14.03 22.49
N LEU A 70 6.39 12.81 22.18
CA LEU A 70 6.46 12.23 20.84
C LEU A 70 5.10 12.36 20.17
N TYR A 71 5.10 12.92 18.98
CA TYR A 71 3.93 12.99 18.12
C TYR A 71 4.15 12.08 16.91
N GLY A 72 3.23 11.15 16.70
CA GLY A 72 3.26 10.24 15.57
C GLY A 72 2.06 9.30 15.59
N ASN A 73 1.75 8.74 14.44
CA ASN A 73 0.68 7.77 14.29
C ASN A 73 1.28 6.35 14.28
N ILE A 74 1.83 5.94 15.46
CA ILE A 74 2.57 4.68 15.63
C ILE A 74 1.98 3.92 16.81
N PRO A 75 1.88 2.56 16.77
CA PRO A 75 1.41 1.78 17.91
C PRO A 75 2.25 2.01 19.15
N ASP A 76 1.60 2.40 20.24
CA ASP A 76 2.26 2.73 21.51
C ASP A 76 3.12 1.58 22.02
N SER A 77 2.63 0.33 21.96
CA SER A 77 3.35 -0.86 22.38
C SER A 77 4.64 -1.12 21.60
N TRP A 78 4.62 -0.85 20.29
CA TRP A 78 5.79 -1.00 19.45
C TRP A 78 6.82 0.11 19.72
N LEU A 79 6.36 1.35 19.83
CA LEU A 79 7.20 2.51 20.14
C LEU A 79 7.85 2.35 21.52
N TYR A 80 7.06 1.92 22.52
CA TYR A 80 7.56 1.59 23.84
C TYR A 80 8.64 0.51 23.82
N GLY A 81 8.38 -0.64 23.16
CA GLY A 81 9.34 -1.73 23.04
C GLY A 81 10.64 -1.31 22.33
N THR A 82 10.53 -0.47 21.30
CA THR A 82 11.67 0.06 20.56
C THR A 82 12.49 1.02 21.43
N LEU A 83 11.89 2.04 21.99
CA LEU A 83 12.61 3.03 22.82
C LEU A 83 13.25 2.39 24.04
N ARG A 84 12.57 1.44 24.70
CA ARG A 84 13.15 0.71 25.81
C ARG A 84 14.41 -0.06 25.45
N SER A 85 14.48 -0.61 24.24
CA SER A 85 15.66 -1.33 23.76
C SER A 85 16.81 -0.42 23.32
N LEU A 86 16.50 0.86 23.00
CA LEU A 86 17.47 1.85 22.54
C LEU A 86 18.09 2.67 23.68
N LEU A 87 17.36 2.83 24.79
CA LEU A 87 17.78 3.66 25.93
C LEU A 87 18.66 2.86 26.90
N ASN A 88 19.78 3.45 27.29
CA ASN A 88 20.74 2.86 28.22
C ASN A 88 20.21 2.81 29.67
N ASN A 89 19.24 3.68 30.01
CA ASN A 89 18.63 3.76 31.34
C ASN A 89 17.12 3.72 31.25
N ASN A 90 16.47 2.74 31.87
CA ASN A 90 15.03 2.56 31.88
C ASN A 90 14.27 3.73 32.55
N GLN A 91 14.91 4.46 33.50
CA GLN A 91 14.30 5.62 34.12
C GLN A 91 14.04 6.76 33.13
N LYS A 92 14.83 6.86 32.04
CA LYS A 92 14.62 7.85 30.97
C LYS A 92 13.29 7.64 30.22
N SER A 93 12.75 6.44 30.22
CA SER A 93 11.48 6.14 29.58
C SER A 93 10.27 6.74 30.31
N SER A 94 10.38 7.02 31.62
CA SER A 94 9.29 7.55 32.44
C SER A 94 8.86 8.98 32.07
N LEU A 95 9.75 9.74 31.45
CA LEU A 95 9.49 11.12 31.04
C LEU A 95 9.10 11.26 29.57
N ILE A 96 8.99 10.15 28.85
CA ILE A 96 8.54 10.15 27.47
C ILE A 96 7.02 10.02 27.45
N ARG A 97 6.33 10.95 26.81
CA ARG A 97 4.90 10.95 26.56
C ARG A 97 4.60 10.77 25.08
N ILE A 98 3.55 10.06 24.77
CA ILE A 98 3.09 9.83 23.41
C ILE A 98 1.76 10.56 23.21
N ALA A 99 1.65 11.32 22.14
CA ALA A 99 0.44 12.01 21.74
C ALA A 99 0.13 11.77 20.25
N ASN A 100 -1.13 11.64 19.91
CA ASN A 100 -1.56 11.43 18.51
C ASN A 100 -1.40 12.72 17.71
N SER A 101 -1.03 12.58 16.43
CA SER A 101 -0.89 13.71 15.48
C SER A 101 -2.19 14.49 15.28
N GLY A 102 -3.36 13.86 15.41
CA GLY A 102 -4.66 14.52 15.38
C GLY A 102 -4.88 15.56 16.49
N ASP A 103 -4.23 15.38 17.65
CA ASP A 103 -4.33 16.31 18.77
C ASP A 103 -3.58 17.64 18.53
N ILE A 104 -2.63 17.67 17.58
CA ILE A 104 -1.87 18.87 17.22
C ILE A 104 -2.77 19.89 16.49
N ILE A 105 -3.55 19.43 15.51
CA ILE A 105 -4.43 20.27 14.69
C ILE A 105 -5.49 20.90 15.61
N ALA A 106 -6.04 20.14 16.54
CA ALA A 106 -7.00 20.63 17.52
C ALA A 106 -6.40 21.66 18.50
N ARG A 107 -5.10 21.54 18.85
CA ARG A 107 -4.40 22.50 19.73
C ARG A 107 -3.98 23.77 19.02
N VAL A 108 -3.61 23.70 17.75
CA VAL A 108 -3.24 24.88 16.95
C VAL A 108 -4.47 25.71 16.60
N GLN A 109 -5.64 25.07 16.43
CA GLN A 109 -6.90 25.77 16.11
C GLN A 109 -7.61 26.37 17.33
N LYS A 110 -7.38 25.83 18.54
CA LYS A 110 -7.94 26.39 19.79
C LYS A 110 -6.90 27.20 20.54
N LYS A 111 -6.91 28.50 20.30
CA LYS A 111 -6.00 29.47 20.91
C LYS A 111 -6.28 29.78 22.39
N ASN A 112 -7.34 29.26 23.00
CA ASN A 112 -7.64 29.43 24.43
C ASN A 112 -8.49 28.24 24.86
N ASP A 113 -7.96 27.42 25.74
CA ASP A 113 -8.59 26.82 26.92
C ASP A 113 -7.70 25.68 27.44
N ALA A 114 -7.62 25.55 28.77
CA ALA A 114 -6.87 24.51 29.45
C ALA A 114 -7.34 23.10 29.05
N CYS A 115 -6.88 22.64 27.90
CA CYS A 115 -7.15 21.30 27.39
C CYS A 115 -6.31 20.32 28.22
N ARG A 116 -6.99 19.45 28.99
CA ARG A 116 -6.36 18.34 29.72
C ARG A 116 -5.44 17.58 28.76
N ASP A 117 -4.17 17.51 29.12
CA ASP A 117 -3.14 16.80 28.34
C ASP A 117 -3.53 15.33 28.21
N ARG A 118 -3.99 14.93 27.02
CA ARG A 118 -4.35 13.54 26.69
C ARG A 118 -3.13 12.68 26.35
N SER A 119 -1.91 13.22 26.49
CA SER A 119 -0.70 12.45 26.31
C SER A 119 -0.55 11.43 27.45
N ARG A 120 -0.31 10.15 27.08
CA ARG A 120 -0.06 9.08 28.05
C ARG A 120 1.43 8.93 28.29
N SER A 121 1.82 8.68 29.54
CA SER A 121 3.21 8.32 29.87
C SER A 121 3.56 6.96 29.28
N LEU A 122 4.81 6.80 28.86
CA LEU A 122 5.34 5.50 28.45
C LEU A 122 5.26 4.44 29.57
N GLN A 123 5.25 4.87 30.84
CA GLN A 123 5.07 3.99 32.00
C GLN A 123 3.63 3.48 32.17
N ASP A 124 2.63 4.30 31.85
CA ASP A 124 1.23 3.87 31.90
C ASP A 124 0.99 2.74 30.88
N HIS A 125 1.68 2.76 29.73
CA HIS A 125 1.66 1.66 28.75
C HIS A 125 2.40 0.41 29.24
N GLN A 126 3.32 0.52 30.19
CA GLN A 126 4.00 -0.64 30.78
C GLN A 126 3.05 -1.53 31.58
N ALA A 127 2.08 -0.94 32.26
CA ALA A 127 1.09 -1.66 33.05
C ALA A 127 0.09 -2.44 32.18
N ASP A 128 -0.24 -1.88 30.99
CA ASP A 128 -1.22 -2.46 30.05
C ASP A 128 -0.60 -3.44 29.07
N CYS A 129 0.74 -3.48 28.92
CA CYS A 129 1.42 -4.32 27.93
C CYS A 129 1.77 -5.71 28.47
N SER A 130 1.26 -6.75 27.81
CA SER A 130 1.67 -8.14 28.08
C SER A 130 3.16 -8.37 27.72
N PHE A 131 3.77 -9.43 28.27
CA PHE A 131 5.15 -9.82 27.93
C PHE A 131 5.36 -10.01 26.41
N LYS A 132 4.32 -10.50 25.69
CA LYS A 132 4.33 -10.67 24.22
C LYS A 132 4.37 -9.32 23.48
N ASP A 133 3.78 -8.27 24.04
CA ASP A 133 3.77 -6.94 23.41
C ASP A 133 5.13 -6.24 23.50
N ARG A 134 5.91 -6.53 24.54
CA ARG A 134 7.28 -5.99 24.70
C ARG A 134 8.27 -6.48 23.63
N GLN A 135 8.00 -7.64 23.01
CA GLN A 135 8.82 -8.20 21.93
C GLN A 135 8.53 -7.62 20.54
N LYS A 136 7.51 -6.77 20.41
CA LYS A 136 7.10 -6.19 19.11
C LYS A 136 8.01 -5.05 18.63
N GLY A 137 8.74 -4.38 19.54
CA GLY A 137 9.65 -3.28 19.21
C GLY A 137 10.99 -3.73 18.62
N LEU A 138 11.65 -2.82 17.90
CA LEU A 138 12.98 -3.05 17.33
C LEU A 138 14.05 -3.08 18.44
N THR A 139 14.99 -4.00 18.33
CA THR A 139 16.23 -3.96 19.09
C THR A 139 17.21 -2.96 18.47
N ASN A 140 18.22 -2.55 19.24
CA ASN A 140 19.28 -1.63 18.79
C ASN A 140 19.94 -2.13 17.49
N ARG A 141 20.31 -3.43 17.45
CA ARG A 141 20.92 -4.04 16.27
C ARG A 141 19.98 -4.15 15.07
N GLU A 142 18.72 -4.48 15.30
CA GLU A 142 17.73 -4.53 14.23
C GLU A 142 17.52 -3.15 13.60
N LEU A 143 17.44 -2.09 14.43
CA LEU A 143 17.31 -0.71 13.94
C LEU A 143 18.54 -0.30 13.14
N ASP A 144 19.74 -0.55 13.62
CA ASP A 144 20.98 -0.20 12.92
C ASP A 144 21.07 -0.92 11.55
N VAL A 145 20.81 -2.22 11.54
CA VAL A 145 20.86 -3.02 10.30
C VAL A 145 19.81 -2.54 9.31
N LEU A 146 18.60 -2.22 9.75
CA LEU A 146 17.53 -1.72 8.89
C LEU A 146 17.84 -0.32 8.35
N LEU A 147 18.29 0.59 9.19
CA LEU A 147 18.65 1.95 8.77
C LEU A 147 19.71 1.95 7.67
N HIS A 148 20.74 1.13 7.82
CA HIS A 148 21.79 1.02 6.79
C HIS A 148 21.32 0.25 5.55
N PHE A 149 20.42 -0.71 5.71
CA PHE A 149 19.78 -1.38 4.59
C PHE A 149 18.95 -0.41 3.74
N TYR A 150 18.11 0.41 4.36
CA TYR A 150 17.31 1.41 3.65
C TYR A 150 18.14 2.52 3.00
N ARG A 151 19.34 2.79 3.53
CA ARG A 151 20.34 3.68 2.90
C ARG A 151 21.14 3.01 1.77
N GLY A 152 20.77 1.80 1.35
CA GLY A 152 21.41 1.09 0.23
C GLY A 152 22.75 0.43 0.56
N MET A 153 23.12 0.33 1.86
CA MET A 153 24.37 -0.31 2.24
C MET A 153 24.32 -1.83 2.04
N SER A 154 25.26 -2.38 1.25
CA SER A 154 25.33 -3.82 1.01
C SER A 154 25.60 -4.62 2.29
N VAL A 155 25.20 -5.92 2.32
CA VAL A 155 25.41 -6.81 3.46
C VAL A 155 26.87 -6.88 3.86
N ASN A 156 27.79 -7.01 2.89
CA ASN A 156 29.22 -7.07 3.17
C ASN A 156 29.76 -5.79 3.84
N LYS A 157 29.28 -4.62 3.44
CA LYS A 157 29.63 -3.35 4.09
C LYS A 157 29.06 -3.28 5.51
N GLN A 158 27.82 -3.77 5.72
CA GLN A 158 27.22 -3.85 7.06
C GLN A 158 27.99 -4.81 7.97
N CYS A 159 28.42 -5.98 7.46
CA CYS A 159 29.24 -6.92 8.22
C CYS A 159 30.55 -6.29 8.70
N LYS A 160 31.26 -5.60 7.82
CA LYS A 160 32.50 -4.90 8.18
C LYS A 160 32.24 -3.79 9.21
N LYS A 161 31.17 -2.99 9.03
CA LYS A 161 30.83 -1.88 9.92
C LYS A 161 30.45 -2.32 11.32
N PHE A 162 29.69 -3.43 11.44
CA PHE A 162 29.13 -3.88 12.72
C PHE A 162 29.90 -5.05 13.36
N GLY A 163 30.94 -5.58 12.70
CA GLY A 163 31.65 -6.78 13.16
C GLY A 163 30.79 -8.03 13.18
N LEU A 164 29.85 -8.17 12.22
CA LEU A 164 28.85 -9.25 12.15
C LEU A 164 29.09 -10.16 10.96
N THR A 165 28.64 -11.42 11.06
CA THR A 165 28.62 -12.33 9.91
C THR A 165 27.42 -12.02 8.98
N ASN A 166 27.51 -12.43 7.70
CA ASN A 166 26.43 -12.30 6.75
C ASN A 166 25.12 -12.91 7.30
N LYS A 167 25.20 -14.11 7.87
CA LYS A 167 24.06 -14.81 8.48
C LYS A 167 23.41 -13.96 9.58
N THR A 168 24.22 -13.34 10.44
CA THR A 168 23.74 -12.50 11.54
C THR A 168 23.07 -11.22 11.02
N VAL A 169 23.62 -10.55 10.00
CA VAL A 169 23.00 -9.38 9.37
C VAL A 169 21.67 -9.75 8.75
N TYR A 170 21.57 -10.88 8.04
CA TYR A 170 20.29 -11.36 7.48
C TYR A 170 19.27 -11.68 8.58
N THR A 171 19.71 -12.28 9.70
CA THR A 171 18.82 -12.59 10.83
C THR A 171 18.24 -11.31 11.44
N HIS A 172 19.06 -10.30 11.74
CA HIS A 172 18.60 -9.02 12.26
C HIS A 172 17.70 -8.28 11.26
N ARG A 173 18.03 -8.30 9.96
CA ARG A 173 17.21 -7.72 8.91
C ARG A 173 15.83 -8.36 8.86
N LYS A 174 15.78 -9.70 8.81
CA LYS A 174 14.52 -10.47 8.77
C LYS A 174 13.64 -10.20 10.01
N ALA A 175 14.24 -10.24 11.20
CA ALA A 175 13.53 -9.96 12.44
C ALA A 175 13.01 -8.52 12.50
N GLY A 176 13.84 -7.55 12.12
CA GLY A 176 13.46 -6.15 12.10
C GLY A 176 12.38 -5.83 11.06
N LEU A 177 12.48 -6.36 9.84
CA LEU A 177 11.44 -6.20 8.80
C LEU A 177 10.10 -6.76 9.24
N ARG A 178 10.09 -7.94 9.91
CA ARG A 178 8.88 -8.51 10.49
C ARG A 178 8.22 -7.58 11.52
N LYS A 179 9.02 -6.93 12.35
CA LYS A 179 8.52 -5.98 13.36
C LYS A 179 8.03 -4.68 12.74
N LEU A 180 8.64 -4.22 11.65
CA LEU A 180 8.17 -3.08 10.86
C LEU A 180 6.85 -3.40 10.12
N GLN A 181 6.67 -4.63 9.65
CA GLN A 181 5.42 -5.08 9.06
C GLN A 181 4.22 -4.89 9.99
N LEU A 182 4.40 -5.11 11.30
CA LEU A 182 3.36 -4.85 12.31
C LEU A 182 2.95 -3.37 12.35
N ILE A 183 3.88 -2.42 12.19
CA ILE A 183 3.58 -0.99 12.12
C ILE A 183 2.82 -0.66 10.85
N GLN A 184 3.21 -1.21 9.71
CA GLN A 184 2.55 -0.95 8.43
C GLN A 184 1.12 -1.48 8.40
N LEU A 185 0.89 -2.66 8.97
CA LEU A 185 -0.45 -3.20 9.18
C LEU A 185 -1.27 -2.26 10.06
N TRP A 186 -0.66 -1.66 11.09
CA TRP A 186 -1.32 -0.71 11.95
C TRP A 186 -1.61 0.63 11.24
N TYR A 187 -0.67 1.19 10.47
CA TYR A 187 -0.91 2.39 9.65
C TYR A 187 -2.05 2.18 8.66
N LYS A 188 -2.09 1.03 7.99
CA LYS A 188 -3.20 0.66 7.11
C LYS A 188 -4.51 0.53 7.86
N ASN A 189 -4.49 0.00 9.08
CA ASN A 189 -5.66 -0.13 9.94
C ASN A 189 -6.19 1.24 10.41
N SER A 190 -5.32 2.15 10.77
CA SER A 190 -5.69 3.50 11.22
C SER A 190 -6.20 4.39 10.10
N GLN A 191 -5.82 4.10 8.85
CA GLN A 191 -6.33 4.78 7.63
C GLN A 191 -7.54 4.08 7.00
N GLY A 192 -8.13 3.07 7.64
CA GLY A 192 -9.35 2.39 7.16
C GLY A 192 -9.12 1.15 6.31
N PHE A 193 -7.90 0.84 5.86
CA PHE A 193 -7.54 -0.40 5.16
C PHE A 193 -6.83 -1.38 6.09
N SER A 194 -7.58 -2.25 6.77
CA SER A 194 -7.02 -3.43 7.42
C SER A 194 -7.28 -4.65 6.56
N ALA A 195 -6.27 -5.48 6.35
CA ALA A 195 -6.51 -6.85 5.89
C ALA A 195 -7.35 -7.58 6.95
N PRO A 196 -8.50 -8.16 6.60
CA PRO A 196 -9.29 -8.93 7.54
C PRO A 196 -8.56 -10.22 7.88
N GLY A 197 -8.36 -10.49 9.17
CA GLY A 197 -7.88 -11.78 9.64
C GLY A 197 -6.56 -11.82 10.42
N SER A 198 -6.03 -10.67 10.88
CA SER A 198 -4.86 -10.65 11.78
C SER A 198 -5.19 -10.93 13.26
N GLY A 199 -6.47 -11.20 13.57
CA GLY A 199 -6.91 -11.79 14.82
C GLY A 199 -6.96 -13.31 14.68
N GLU A 200 -6.09 -14.02 15.41
CA GLU A 200 -6.15 -15.48 15.62
C GLU A 200 -5.86 -16.42 14.42
N ARG A 201 -4.66 -16.36 13.86
CA ARG A 201 -3.95 -17.57 13.45
C ARG A 201 -2.45 -17.32 13.56
N GLN A 202 -1.82 -17.82 14.62
CA GLN A 202 -0.39 -18.13 14.66
C GLN A 202 -0.12 -19.32 13.71
N GLY A 203 -0.38 -19.12 12.40
CA GLY A 203 0.13 -19.96 11.35
C GLY A 203 1.59 -19.59 11.10
N LYS A 204 2.47 -20.56 10.95
CA LYS A 204 3.86 -20.42 10.53
C LYS A 204 3.94 -19.32 9.46
N ILE A 205 4.62 -18.22 9.76
CA ILE A 205 4.97 -17.20 8.76
C ILE A 205 5.94 -17.93 7.82
N GLU A 206 5.46 -18.30 6.65
CA GLU A 206 6.29 -18.83 5.59
C GLU A 206 7.39 -17.83 5.31
N SER A 207 8.62 -18.31 5.23
CA SER A 207 9.77 -17.43 5.00
C SER A 207 9.64 -16.87 3.58
N LEU A 208 9.53 -15.53 3.46
CA LEU A 208 9.57 -14.83 2.18
C LEU A 208 10.79 -15.31 1.37
N SER A 209 10.58 -15.62 0.10
CA SER A 209 11.65 -15.84 -0.86
C SER A 209 12.44 -14.54 -1.08
N SER A 210 13.64 -14.63 -1.67
CA SER A 210 14.45 -13.44 -1.98
C SER A 210 13.70 -12.45 -2.87
N ALA A 211 12.94 -12.93 -3.85
CA ALA A 211 12.14 -12.10 -4.74
C ALA A 211 10.99 -11.39 -3.99
N GLU A 212 10.32 -12.10 -3.08
CA GLU A 212 9.25 -11.51 -2.27
C GLU A 212 9.77 -10.45 -1.29
N VAL A 213 10.99 -10.65 -0.75
CA VAL A 213 11.67 -9.63 0.06
C VAL A 213 11.96 -8.38 -0.78
N ASP A 214 12.39 -8.55 -2.04
CA ASP A 214 12.63 -7.41 -2.94
C ASP A 214 11.35 -6.65 -3.23
N VAL A 215 10.24 -7.34 -3.55
CA VAL A 215 8.93 -6.73 -3.79
C VAL A 215 8.41 -6.02 -2.53
N PHE A 216 8.53 -6.67 -1.38
CA PHE A 216 8.13 -6.07 -0.10
C PHE A 216 8.90 -4.78 0.17
N ASN A 217 10.22 -4.79 -0.02
CA ASN A 217 11.06 -3.59 0.15
C ASN A 217 10.71 -2.48 -0.84
N ALA A 218 10.39 -2.84 -2.08
CA ALA A 218 10.00 -1.88 -3.09
C ALA A 218 8.64 -1.23 -2.78
N LEU A 219 7.70 -1.98 -2.19
CA LEU A 219 6.45 -1.41 -1.66
C LEU A 219 6.73 -0.42 -0.54
N LEU A 220 7.63 -0.76 0.41
CA LEU A 220 8.01 0.11 1.50
C LEU A 220 8.62 1.42 1.05
N LYS A 221 9.45 1.36 0.01
CA LYS A 221 10.13 2.53 -0.57
C LYS A 221 9.27 3.30 -1.56
N ARG A 222 8.01 2.89 -1.76
CA ARG A 222 7.12 3.45 -2.80
C ARG A 222 7.70 3.38 -4.22
N GLU A 223 8.63 2.43 -4.43
CA GLU A 223 9.17 2.14 -5.76
C GLU A 223 8.14 1.40 -6.63
N ILE A 224 7.22 0.64 -5.99
CA ILE A 224 6.05 0.06 -6.65
C ILE A 224 4.89 1.05 -6.48
N PHE A 225 4.30 1.42 -7.62
CA PHE A 225 3.25 2.43 -7.69
C PHE A 225 2.17 2.04 -8.71
N PRO A 226 0.93 2.55 -8.55
CA PRO A 226 -0.13 2.39 -9.52
C PRO A 226 0.12 3.27 -10.76
N ALA A 227 -0.09 2.70 -11.95
CA ALA A 227 -0.26 3.41 -13.21
C ALA A 227 -1.66 3.14 -13.73
N TYR A 228 -2.20 4.02 -14.55
CA TYR A 228 -3.60 4.02 -14.95
C TYR A 228 -3.70 3.99 -16.46
N GLN A 229 -4.41 3.02 -17.01
CA GLN A 229 -4.70 2.97 -18.43
C GLN A 229 -6.17 3.23 -18.67
N ILE A 230 -6.47 4.17 -19.55
CA ILE A 230 -7.85 4.56 -19.84
C ILE A 230 -8.59 3.48 -20.63
N ILE A 231 -9.87 3.32 -20.31
CA ILE A 231 -10.83 2.53 -21.08
C ILE A 231 -11.86 3.51 -21.64
N THR A 232 -12.16 3.41 -22.93
CA THR A 232 -13.05 4.34 -23.63
C THR A 232 -14.26 3.62 -24.21
N ASP A 233 -15.31 4.39 -24.51
CA ASP A 233 -16.43 3.93 -25.33
C ASP A 233 -16.11 3.99 -26.84
N GLU A 234 -17.11 3.66 -27.66
CA GLU A 234 -17.05 3.71 -29.14
C GLU A 234 -16.86 5.13 -29.69
N ASN A 235 -17.13 6.16 -28.89
CA ASN A 235 -16.90 7.56 -29.25
C ASN A 235 -15.55 8.08 -28.75
N LYS A 236 -14.69 7.17 -28.27
CA LYS A 236 -13.38 7.45 -27.65
C LYS A 236 -13.52 8.30 -26.36
N LYS A 237 -14.68 8.31 -25.70
CA LYS A 237 -14.85 8.97 -24.39
C LYS A 237 -14.44 8.02 -23.27
N GLY A 238 -13.73 8.54 -22.29
CA GLY A 238 -13.29 7.75 -21.14
C GLY A 238 -14.47 7.29 -20.29
N VAL A 239 -14.54 5.99 -20.00
CA VAL A 239 -15.53 5.35 -19.13
C VAL A 239 -14.91 4.80 -17.86
N GLY A 240 -13.64 4.44 -17.88
CA GLY A 240 -12.94 3.89 -16.73
C GLY A 240 -11.41 3.88 -16.88
N PHE A 241 -10.76 3.36 -15.85
CA PHE A 241 -9.31 3.18 -15.81
C PHE A 241 -8.97 1.82 -15.22
N GLU A 242 -8.06 1.08 -15.88
CA GLU A 242 -7.41 -0.07 -15.27
C GLU A 242 -6.18 0.37 -14.47
N ILE A 243 -6.06 -0.14 -13.24
CA ILE A 243 -4.91 0.13 -12.37
C ILE A 243 -3.87 -0.97 -12.56
N LEU A 244 -2.74 -0.57 -13.12
CA LEU A 244 -1.62 -1.43 -13.46
C LEU A 244 -0.42 -1.10 -12.57
N LEU A 245 0.10 -2.06 -11.84
CA LEU A 245 1.30 -1.84 -11.04
C LEU A 245 2.53 -1.62 -11.91
N ARG A 246 3.43 -0.78 -11.44
CA ARG A 246 4.76 -0.56 -12.02
C ARG A 246 5.79 -0.49 -10.90
N TRP A 247 6.97 -1.00 -11.16
CA TRP A 247 8.11 -0.89 -10.25
C TRP A 247 9.20 -0.03 -10.87
N ASN A 248 9.53 1.09 -10.25
CA ASN A 248 10.69 1.90 -10.60
C ASN A 248 11.92 1.35 -9.88
N LYS A 249 12.61 0.40 -10.49
CA LYS A 249 13.86 -0.16 -9.94
C LYS A 249 15.06 0.57 -10.57
N ASN A 250 15.67 1.46 -9.79
CA ASN A 250 16.83 2.25 -10.21
C ASN A 250 16.60 3.04 -11.51
N GLY A 251 15.45 3.71 -11.64
CA GLY A 251 15.09 4.50 -12.83
C GLY A 251 14.48 3.69 -13.98
N LYS A 252 14.52 2.35 -13.93
CA LYS A 252 13.90 1.49 -14.93
C LYS A 252 12.51 1.04 -14.48
N ILE A 253 11.50 1.27 -15.33
CA ILE A 253 10.12 0.84 -15.07
C ILE A 253 9.95 -0.64 -15.45
N ILE A 254 9.57 -1.46 -14.47
CA ILE A 254 9.36 -2.90 -14.60
C ILE A 254 7.87 -3.19 -14.51
N LYS A 255 7.36 -4.05 -15.41
CA LYS A 255 5.96 -4.49 -15.45
C LYS A 255 5.70 -5.63 -14.45
N PRO A 256 4.44 -5.85 -14.00
CA PRO A 256 4.04 -6.87 -13.02
C PRO A 256 4.54 -8.27 -13.35
N ALA A 257 4.44 -8.70 -14.61
CA ALA A 257 4.89 -10.03 -15.05
C ALA A 257 6.35 -10.35 -14.71
N HIS A 258 7.21 -9.34 -14.50
CA HIS A 258 8.62 -9.57 -14.18
C HIS A 258 8.94 -9.54 -12.67
N PHE A 259 8.03 -9.08 -11.82
CA PHE A 259 8.32 -8.99 -10.39
C PHE A 259 7.25 -9.63 -9.49
N LEU A 260 6.05 -9.89 -10.01
CA LEU A 260 4.99 -10.58 -9.28
C LEU A 260 4.96 -12.07 -9.57
N THR A 261 5.58 -12.52 -10.68
CA THR A 261 5.68 -13.96 -11.01
C THR A 261 6.41 -14.69 -9.88
N GLY A 262 5.76 -15.71 -9.32
CA GLY A 262 6.32 -16.49 -8.21
C GLY A 262 6.11 -15.92 -6.81
N VAL A 263 5.43 -14.78 -6.66
CA VAL A 263 4.95 -14.30 -5.36
C VAL A 263 3.83 -15.23 -4.89
N LYS A 264 4.08 -15.95 -3.80
CA LYS A 264 3.12 -16.91 -3.18
C LYS A 264 2.66 -16.44 -1.81
N ASN A 265 3.38 -15.51 -1.19
CA ASN A 265 3.08 -15.06 0.14
C ASN A 265 1.78 -14.25 0.16
N ARG A 266 0.77 -14.79 0.84
CA ARG A 266 -0.58 -14.21 0.93
C ARG A 266 -0.59 -12.82 1.59
N GLU A 267 0.26 -12.59 2.59
CA GLU A 267 0.35 -11.27 3.26
C GLU A 267 0.91 -10.21 2.32
N LEU A 268 1.86 -10.58 1.45
CA LEU A 268 2.40 -9.67 0.44
C LEU A 268 1.31 -9.30 -0.57
N TRP A 269 0.51 -10.27 -1.03
CA TRP A 269 -0.64 -10.02 -1.90
C TRP A 269 -1.70 -9.14 -1.26
N LEU A 270 -2.01 -9.32 0.02
CA LEU A 270 -2.92 -8.43 0.76
C LEU A 270 -2.40 -6.98 0.78
N ASN A 271 -1.09 -6.79 0.93
CA ASN A 271 -0.47 -5.46 0.90
C ASN A 271 -0.55 -4.81 -0.49
N ILE A 272 -0.26 -5.58 -1.54
CA ILE A 272 -0.37 -5.13 -2.93
C ILE A 272 -1.82 -4.75 -3.25
N THR A 273 -2.78 -5.62 -2.92
CA THR A 273 -4.20 -5.37 -3.15
C THR A 273 -4.71 -4.15 -2.38
N ALA A 274 -4.24 -3.93 -1.14
CA ALA A 274 -4.59 -2.73 -0.40
C ALA A 274 -4.09 -1.44 -1.09
N LEU A 275 -2.88 -1.46 -1.68
CA LEU A 275 -2.34 -0.34 -2.45
C LEU A 275 -3.23 -0.01 -3.66
N VAL A 276 -3.60 -1.01 -4.47
CA VAL A 276 -4.42 -0.77 -5.68
C VAL A 276 -5.85 -0.38 -5.34
N LEU A 277 -6.44 -0.95 -4.28
CA LEU A 277 -7.77 -0.55 -3.80
C LEU A 277 -7.80 0.90 -3.31
N HIS A 278 -6.75 1.33 -2.60
CA HIS A 278 -6.62 2.73 -2.18
C HIS A 278 -6.55 3.66 -3.40
N ALA A 279 -5.77 3.31 -4.41
CA ALA A 279 -5.66 4.06 -5.66
C ALA A 279 -7.00 4.14 -6.39
N ALA A 280 -7.76 3.02 -6.46
CA ALA A 280 -9.10 2.98 -7.06
C ALA A 280 -10.08 3.92 -6.33
N VAL A 281 -10.17 3.81 -5.00
CA VAL A 281 -11.05 4.67 -4.18
C VAL A 281 -10.67 6.14 -4.32
N SER A 282 -9.37 6.47 -4.32
CA SER A 282 -8.88 7.83 -4.54
C SER A 282 -9.33 8.37 -5.89
N GLY A 283 -9.18 7.59 -6.96
CA GLY A 283 -9.62 7.95 -8.30
C GLY A 283 -11.15 8.13 -8.40
N ILE A 284 -11.94 7.19 -7.86
CA ILE A 284 -13.41 7.29 -7.85
C ILE A 284 -13.85 8.57 -7.13
N ASN A 285 -13.28 8.86 -5.97
CA ASN A 285 -13.60 10.06 -5.20
C ASN A 285 -13.18 11.34 -5.92
N LYS A 286 -11.96 11.37 -6.48
CA LYS A 286 -11.40 12.52 -7.21
C LYS A 286 -12.29 12.95 -8.37
N TYR A 287 -12.86 11.99 -9.09
CA TYR A 287 -13.69 12.25 -10.26
C TYR A 287 -15.21 12.13 -9.99
N ASN A 288 -15.61 12.22 -8.71
CA ASN A 288 -17.02 12.20 -8.28
C ASN A 288 -17.83 11.01 -8.83
N GLY A 289 -17.21 9.85 -8.94
CA GLY A 289 -17.85 8.64 -9.45
C GLY A 289 -18.17 8.67 -10.94
N LYS A 290 -17.53 9.55 -11.74
CA LYS A 290 -17.74 9.60 -13.19
C LYS A 290 -17.14 8.38 -13.90
N TYR A 291 -15.99 7.88 -13.40
CA TYR A 291 -15.22 6.77 -13.98
C TYR A 291 -15.20 5.59 -13.04
N TYR A 292 -15.20 4.38 -13.58
CA TYR A 292 -14.86 3.21 -12.81
C TYR A 292 -13.33 3.00 -12.77
N PHE A 293 -12.87 2.26 -11.76
CA PHE A 293 -11.48 1.85 -11.63
C PHE A 293 -11.43 0.35 -11.40
N SER A 294 -10.72 -0.37 -12.25
CA SER A 294 -10.56 -1.80 -12.14
C SER A 294 -9.21 -2.18 -11.54
N VAL A 295 -9.23 -3.26 -10.77
CA VAL A 295 -8.09 -3.78 -10.04
C VAL A 295 -7.95 -5.28 -10.27
N ASN A 296 -6.76 -5.72 -10.65
CA ASN A 296 -6.42 -7.10 -10.87
C ASN A 296 -6.32 -7.87 -9.55
N ILE A 297 -6.98 -9.02 -9.42
CA ILE A 297 -7.03 -9.87 -8.24
C ILE A 297 -6.17 -11.11 -8.43
N PRO A 298 -5.15 -11.29 -7.57
CA PRO A 298 -4.32 -12.49 -7.63
C PRO A 298 -5.11 -13.73 -7.20
N PRO A 299 -4.83 -14.91 -7.80
CA PRO A 299 -5.48 -16.16 -7.44
C PRO A 299 -5.43 -16.49 -5.94
N GLU A 300 -4.34 -16.11 -5.25
CA GLU A 300 -4.15 -16.33 -3.81
C GLU A 300 -5.18 -15.63 -2.93
N LEU A 301 -5.86 -14.61 -3.46
CA LEU A 301 -6.91 -13.85 -2.74
C LEU A 301 -8.32 -14.14 -3.26
N ALA A 302 -8.47 -14.88 -4.34
CA ALA A 302 -9.76 -15.18 -4.94
C ALA A 302 -10.67 -16.02 -4.02
N ALA A 303 -10.08 -16.77 -3.09
CA ALA A 303 -10.79 -17.60 -2.14
C ALA A 303 -10.85 -16.99 -0.74
N GLY A 304 -11.99 -17.17 -0.06
CA GLY A 304 -12.16 -16.83 1.37
C GLY A 304 -12.65 -15.41 1.64
N ASN A 305 -12.50 -14.99 2.91
CA ASN A 305 -13.15 -13.76 3.41
C ASN A 305 -12.34 -12.48 3.24
N ALA A 306 -11.04 -12.58 2.94
CA ALA A 306 -10.15 -11.44 2.96
C ALA A 306 -10.57 -10.37 1.94
N LEU A 307 -10.76 -10.76 0.69
CA LEU A 307 -11.10 -9.83 -0.39
C LEU A 307 -12.47 -9.15 -0.21
N PRO A 308 -13.57 -9.86 0.14
CA PRO A 308 -14.85 -9.22 0.48
C PRO A 308 -14.75 -8.21 1.63
N GLU A 309 -13.97 -8.51 2.66
CA GLU A 309 -13.78 -7.57 3.76
C GLU A 309 -12.92 -6.34 3.36
N MET A 310 -11.94 -6.51 2.48
CA MET A 310 -11.20 -5.39 1.90
C MET A 310 -12.12 -4.52 1.03
N ALA A 311 -12.98 -5.12 0.20
CA ALA A 311 -13.96 -4.41 -0.61
C ALA A 311 -14.93 -3.59 0.25
N LYS A 312 -15.49 -4.17 1.32
CA LYS A 312 -16.37 -3.45 2.27
C LYS A 312 -15.68 -2.23 2.87
N LYS A 313 -14.38 -2.34 3.21
CA LYS A 313 -13.61 -1.21 3.73
C LYS A 313 -13.36 -0.16 2.67
N ALA A 314 -13.00 -0.58 1.45
CA ALA A 314 -12.83 0.32 0.32
C ALA A 314 -14.11 1.13 0.05
N ILE A 315 -15.28 0.48 0.04
CA ILE A 315 -16.58 1.13 -0.15
C ILE A 315 -16.87 2.15 0.95
N LYS A 316 -16.54 1.87 2.22
CA LYS A 316 -16.68 2.83 3.32
C LYS A 316 -15.83 4.09 3.16
N MET A 317 -14.78 4.05 2.34
CA MET A 317 -13.92 5.21 2.04
C MET A 317 -14.39 6.00 0.82
N LEU A 318 -15.38 5.51 0.08
CA LEU A 318 -16.03 6.27 -0.98
C LEU A 318 -16.82 7.43 -0.37
N LEU A 319 -16.74 8.61 -0.98
CA LEU A 319 -17.53 9.78 -0.57
C LEU A 319 -19.04 9.52 -0.68
N LYS A 320 -19.45 8.66 -1.61
CA LYS A 320 -20.84 8.22 -1.79
C LYS A 320 -20.87 6.69 -1.94
N PRO A 321 -21.58 5.96 -1.06
CA PRO A 321 -21.66 4.49 -1.14
C PRO A 321 -22.21 3.95 -2.46
N GLN A 322 -23.10 4.71 -3.15
CA GLN A 322 -23.63 4.34 -4.45
C GLN A 322 -22.58 4.24 -5.57
N TRP A 323 -21.39 4.74 -5.36
CA TRP A 323 -20.26 4.58 -6.29
C TRP A 323 -19.54 3.22 -6.16
N ALA A 324 -20.05 2.31 -5.34
CA ALA A 324 -19.48 0.97 -5.21
C ALA A 324 -19.35 0.23 -6.55
N GLY A 325 -20.30 0.44 -7.48
CA GLY A 325 -20.24 -0.11 -8.83
C GLY A 325 -19.10 0.41 -9.71
N ASN A 326 -18.42 1.49 -9.28
CA ASN A 326 -17.22 1.99 -9.95
C ASN A 326 -15.93 1.34 -9.45
N LEU A 327 -16.00 0.52 -8.41
CA LEU A 327 -14.91 -0.35 -8.00
C LEU A 327 -15.09 -1.70 -8.67
N VAL A 328 -14.20 -2.04 -9.59
CA VAL A 328 -14.26 -3.24 -10.41
C VAL A 328 -13.13 -4.18 -10.02
N PHE A 329 -13.44 -5.47 -9.85
CA PHE A 329 -12.48 -6.51 -9.55
C PHE A 329 -12.28 -7.39 -10.78
N GLU A 330 -11.06 -7.47 -11.30
CA GLU A 330 -10.69 -8.29 -12.44
C GLU A 330 -10.12 -9.63 -11.99
N PHE A 331 -10.67 -10.71 -12.52
CA PHE A 331 -10.25 -12.07 -12.26
C PHE A 331 -9.76 -12.70 -13.55
N ALA A 332 -8.56 -13.28 -13.52
CA ALA A 332 -8.00 -13.95 -14.69
C ALA A 332 -8.82 -15.19 -15.09
N GLU A 333 -8.85 -15.49 -16.39
CA GLU A 333 -9.59 -16.63 -16.95
C GLU A 333 -9.18 -17.98 -16.35
N ASP A 334 -7.92 -18.15 -15.98
CA ASP A 334 -7.34 -19.38 -15.44
C ASP A 334 -7.75 -19.69 -13.99
N ILE A 335 -8.58 -18.82 -13.40
CA ILE A 335 -9.10 -19.05 -12.05
C ILE A 335 -10.03 -20.26 -12.03
N ASP A 336 -9.57 -21.34 -11.41
CA ASP A 336 -10.32 -22.60 -11.36
C ASP A 336 -11.39 -22.58 -10.26
N VAL A 337 -12.56 -22.05 -10.62
CA VAL A 337 -13.73 -22.00 -9.72
C VAL A 337 -14.31 -23.39 -9.37
N THR A 338 -13.82 -24.46 -10.01
CA THR A 338 -14.28 -25.82 -9.76
C THR A 338 -13.49 -26.51 -8.66
N LYS A 339 -12.20 -26.20 -8.55
CA LYS A 339 -11.30 -26.77 -7.53
C LYS A 339 -11.57 -26.25 -6.13
N ASP A 340 -11.93 -24.99 -6.01
CA ASP A 340 -12.23 -24.39 -4.70
C ASP A 340 -13.63 -23.75 -4.70
N LYS A 341 -14.57 -24.45 -4.07
CA LYS A 341 -15.99 -24.01 -3.94
C LYS A 341 -16.13 -22.66 -3.20
N THR A 342 -15.10 -22.20 -2.52
CA THR A 342 -15.12 -20.89 -1.83
C THR A 342 -14.91 -19.73 -2.80
N ILE A 343 -14.35 -19.94 -3.98
CA ILE A 343 -14.13 -18.88 -4.99
C ILE A 343 -15.46 -18.31 -5.48
N PRO A 344 -16.44 -19.11 -6.00
CA PRO A 344 -17.73 -18.60 -6.40
C PRO A 344 -18.48 -17.87 -5.27
N GLU A 345 -18.34 -18.37 -4.03
CA GLU A 345 -18.93 -17.72 -2.86
C GLU A 345 -18.28 -16.36 -2.59
N THR A 346 -16.95 -16.27 -2.67
CA THR A 346 -16.22 -15.02 -2.55
C THR A 346 -16.68 -13.99 -3.59
N MET A 347 -16.81 -14.40 -4.85
CA MET A 347 -17.28 -13.55 -5.94
C MET A 347 -18.72 -13.09 -5.72
N ARG A 348 -19.64 -13.98 -5.32
CA ARG A 348 -21.03 -13.58 -4.97
C ARG A 348 -21.06 -12.57 -3.83
N ARG A 349 -20.22 -12.74 -2.81
CA ARG A 349 -20.12 -11.80 -1.70
C ARG A 349 -19.55 -10.45 -2.13
N LEU A 350 -18.58 -10.43 -3.05
CA LEU A 350 -18.10 -9.17 -3.63
C LEU A 350 -19.21 -8.44 -4.38
N ARG A 351 -19.96 -9.13 -5.26
CA ARG A 351 -21.09 -8.53 -5.97
C ARG A 351 -22.17 -8.02 -5.02
N SER A 352 -22.45 -8.73 -3.92
CA SER A 352 -23.42 -8.28 -2.91
C SER A 352 -23.03 -6.97 -2.22
N THR A 353 -21.76 -6.55 -2.31
CA THR A 353 -21.32 -5.23 -1.84
C THR A 353 -21.62 -4.10 -2.81
N GLY A 354 -22.10 -4.41 -4.02
CA GLY A 354 -22.36 -3.45 -5.09
C GLY A 354 -21.17 -3.24 -6.04
N CYS A 355 -20.05 -3.94 -5.85
CA CYS A 355 -18.92 -3.90 -6.77
C CYS A 355 -19.20 -4.73 -8.03
N ARG A 356 -18.55 -4.39 -9.13
CA ARG A 356 -18.58 -5.16 -10.38
C ARG A 356 -17.43 -6.15 -10.45
N LEU A 357 -17.67 -7.26 -11.15
CA LEU A 357 -16.65 -8.29 -11.41
C LEU A 357 -16.41 -8.38 -12.92
N PHE A 358 -15.17 -8.31 -13.34
CA PHE A 358 -14.75 -8.52 -14.73
C PHE A 358 -13.94 -9.81 -14.83
N LEU A 359 -14.11 -10.52 -15.93
CA LEU A 359 -13.28 -11.65 -16.31
C LEU A 359 -12.21 -11.13 -17.28
N ASP A 360 -10.96 -11.31 -16.92
CA ASP A 360 -9.80 -10.81 -17.65
C ASP A 360 -9.13 -11.87 -18.53
N ASP A 361 -8.39 -11.43 -19.55
CA ASP A 361 -7.64 -12.27 -20.49
C ASP A 361 -8.52 -13.39 -21.13
N CYS A 362 -9.80 -13.10 -21.43
CA CYS A 362 -10.71 -14.11 -21.99
C CYS A 362 -10.15 -14.70 -23.30
N PHE A 363 -10.02 -16.02 -23.33
CA PHE A 363 -9.52 -16.83 -24.45
C PHE A 363 -8.01 -16.69 -24.72
N SER A 364 -7.24 -16.26 -23.72
CA SER A 364 -5.77 -16.23 -23.79
C SER A 364 -5.16 -17.63 -23.80
N SER A 365 -5.84 -18.59 -23.21
CA SER A 365 -5.37 -19.95 -23.04
C SER A 365 -6.33 -20.99 -23.65
N HIS A 366 -5.86 -22.26 -23.78
CA HIS A 366 -6.70 -23.36 -24.24
C HIS A 366 -7.73 -23.84 -23.18
N GLN A 367 -7.85 -23.13 -22.07
CA GLN A 367 -8.83 -23.45 -21.03
C GLN A 367 -10.17 -22.81 -21.36
N THR A 368 -11.20 -23.63 -21.37
CA THR A 368 -12.56 -23.24 -21.73
C THR A 368 -13.25 -22.43 -20.64
N MET A 369 -14.11 -21.49 -21.02
CA MET A 369 -14.92 -20.53 -20.26
C MET A 369 -15.78 -21.13 -19.12
N PHE A 370 -15.20 -21.85 -18.17
CA PHE A 370 -15.96 -22.41 -17.05
C PHE A 370 -16.44 -21.37 -16.02
N PRO A 371 -15.69 -20.28 -15.71
CA PRO A 371 -16.12 -19.31 -14.71
C PRO A 371 -17.48 -18.70 -14.97
N VAL A 372 -17.79 -18.34 -16.23
CA VAL A 372 -19.05 -17.69 -16.62
C VAL A 372 -20.30 -18.56 -16.42
N ARG A 373 -20.17 -19.88 -16.30
CA ARG A 373 -21.29 -20.79 -16.01
C ARG A 373 -21.69 -20.80 -14.54
N GLN A 374 -20.79 -20.43 -13.65
CA GLN A 374 -20.97 -20.51 -12.20
C GLN A 374 -21.12 -19.14 -11.54
N VAL A 375 -20.53 -18.13 -12.14
CA VAL A 375 -20.52 -16.75 -11.65
C VAL A 375 -20.89 -15.82 -12.80
N HIS A 376 -21.77 -14.89 -12.55
CA HIS A 376 -22.01 -13.80 -13.49
C HIS A 376 -20.91 -12.75 -13.36
N PHE A 377 -20.31 -12.41 -14.50
CA PHE A 377 -19.38 -11.29 -14.62
C PHE A 377 -20.08 -10.11 -15.27
N ASP A 378 -19.84 -8.92 -14.74
CA ASP A 378 -20.41 -7.67 -15.23
C ASP A 378 -19.62 -7.14 -16.45
N GLY A 379 -18.44 -7.72 -16.74
CA GLY A 379 -17.64 -7.44 -17.92
C GLY A 379 -16.74 -8.63 -18.33
N LEU A 380 -16.47 -8.73 -19.62
CA LEU A 380 -15.58 -9.70 -20.24
C LEU A 380 -14.52 -8.94 -21.04
N LYS A 381 -13.24 -9.09 -20.70
CA LYS A 381 -12.12 -8.44 -21.36
C LYS A 381 -11.49 -9.42 -22.37
N LEU A 382 -11.56 -9.07 -23.65
CA LEU A 382 -10.99 -9.87 -24.72
C LEU A 382 -9.47 -9.74 -24.70
N ASP A 383 -8.77 -10.88 -24.66
CA ASP A 383 -7.31 -10.90 -24.66
C ASP A 383 -6.72 -10.20 -25.90
N ARG A 384 -5.63 -9.50 -25.69
CA ARG A 384 -4.91 -8.75 -26.70
C ARG A 384 -4.45 -9.59 -27.91
N ASP A 385 -4.18 -10.89 -27.73
CA ASP A 385 -3.69 -11.75 -28.79
C ASP A 385 -4.80 -12.05 -29.81
N ILE A 386 -6.06 -12.21 -29.34
CA ILE A 386 -7.23 -12.35 -30.20
C ILE A 386 -7.51 -11.03 -30.92
N VAL A 387 -7.57 -9.93 -30.17
CA VAL A 387 -7.75 -8.58 -30.73
C VAL A 387 -6.60 -8.21 -31.67
N GLY A 388 -5.40 -8.72 -31.42
CA GLY A 388 -4.25 -8.52 -32.28
C GLY A 388 -4.40 -9.15 -33.68
N LYS A 389 -5.09 -10.29 -33.78
CA LYS A 389 -5.10 -11.18 -34.97
C LYS A 389 -6.42 -11.20 -35.75
N PHE A 390 -7.54 -10.79 -35.14
CA PHE A 390 -8.90 -10.99 -35.70
C PHE A 390 -9.13 -10.36 -37.07
N VAL A 391 -8.37 -9.35 -37.44
CA VAL A 391 -8.48 -8.72 -38.77
C VAL A 391 -8.02 -9.68 -39.89
N ALA A 392 -7.02 -10.50 -39.61
CA ALA A 392 -6.45 -11.48 -40.54
C ALA A 392 -6.92 -12.92 -40.26
N ASN A 393 -7.55 -13.18 -39.12
CA ASN A 393 -8.00 -14.50 -38.71
C ASN A 393 -9.53 -14.53 -38.53
N ASP A 394 -10.20 -15.20 -39.46
CA ASP A 394 -11.67 -15.31 -39.49
C ASP A 394 -12.25 -16.06 -38.26
N ASN A 395 -11.48 -16.99 -37.69
CA ASN A 395 -11.91 -17.66 -36.44
C ASN A 395 -11.92 -16.73 -35.27
N ASP A 396 -10.89 -15.88 -35.10
CA ASP A 396 -10.83 -14.88 -34.06
C ASP A 396 -11.94 -13.83 -34.22
N TYR A 397 -12.21 -13.42 -35.49
CA TYR A 397 -13.34 -12.53 -35.79
C TYR A 397 -14.69 -13.12 -35.34
N LYS A 398 -14.96 -14.39 -35.73
CA LYS A 398 -16.20 -15.10 -35.34
C LYS A 398 -16.30 -15.28 -33.84
N LEU A 399 -15.18 -15.53 -33.19
CA LEU A 399 -15.12 -15.68 -31.72
C LEU A 399 -15.48 -14.36 -31.02
N ILE A 400 -14.87 -13.23 -31.41
CA ILE A 400 -15.19 -11.91 -30.86
C ILE A 400 -16.68 -11.62 -31.03
N LYS A 401 -17.23 -11.91 -32.24
CA LYS A 401 -18.66 -11.72 -32.51
C LYS A 401 -19.56 -12.59 -31.60
N ALA A 402 -19.17 -13.83 -31.35
CA ALA A 402 -19.92 -14.73 -30.47
C ALA A 402 -19.89 -14.24 -29.02
N ILE A 403 -18.74 -13.75 -28.54
CA ILE A 403 -18.59 -13.21 -27.19
C ILE A 403 -19.42 -11.92 -27.05
N GLN A 404 -19.40 -11.04 -28.04
CA GLN A 404 -20.20 -9.82 -28.04
C GLN A 404 -21.69 -10.14 -27.92
N ILE A 405 -22.19 -11.12 -28.71
CA ILE A 405 -23.59 -11.57 -28.60
C ILE A 405 -23.88 -12.14 -27.22
N TYR A 406 -22.99 -12.96 -26.66
CA TYR A 406 -23.12 -13.48 -25.31
C TYR A 406 -23.16 -12.36 -24.28
N SER A 407 -22.31 -11.36 -24.39
CA SER A 407 -22.28 -10.20 -23.49
C SER A 407 -23.59 -9.42 -23.53
N ASP A 408 -24.14 -9.17 -24.73
CA ASP A 408 -25.44 -8.50 -24.90
C ASP A 408 -26.59 -9.32 -24.25
N MET A 409 -26.59 -10.66 -24.40
CA MET A 409 -27.58 -11.54 -23.83
C MET A 409 -27.53 -11.60 -22.30
N THR A 410 -26.35 -11.46 -21.72
CA THR A 410 -26.12 -11.54 -20.27
C THR A 410 -26.15 -10.19 -19.57
N GLY A 411 -26.19 -9.10 -20.32
CA GLY A 411 -26.05 -7.73 -19.80
C GLY A 411 -24.65 -7.41 -19.31
N SER A 412 -23.63 -8.13 -19.83
CA SER A 412 -22.23 -7.91 -19.52
C SER A 412 -21.60 -6.90 -20.47
N GLU A 413 -20.59 -6.17 -20.04
CA GLU A 413 -19.78 -5.29 -20.88
C GLU A 413 -18.70 -6.13 -21.62
N CYS A 414 -18.56 -5.96 -22.94
CA CYS A 414 -17.44 -6.54 -23.68
C CYS A 414 -16.38 -5.48 -23.88
N ILE A 415 -15.15 -5.74 -23.42
CA ILE A 415 -14.01 -4.81 -23.48
C ILE A 415 -12.95 -5.42 -24.39
N ALA A 416 -12.53 -4.72 -25.44
CA ALA A 416 -11.44 -5.15 -26.31
C ALA A 416 -10.11 -4.58 -25.81
N GLU A 417 -9.17 -5.48 -25.48
CA GLU A 417 -7.83 -5.11 -25.07
C GLU A 417 -6.81 -5.12 -26.21
N GLY A 418 -5.74 -4.35 -26.04
CA GLY A 418 -4.64 -4.34 -26.99
C GLY A 418 -4.98 -3.72 -28.34
N VAL A 419 -6.00 -2.87 -28.41
CA VAL A 419 -6.31 -2.10 -29.60
C VAL A 419 -5.13 -1.19 -29.95
N ASP A 420 -4.45 -1.45 -31.04
CA ASP A 420 -3.20 -0.80 -31.45
C ASP A 420 -3.31 0.04 -32.74
N SER A 421 -4.46 0.00 -33.43
CA SER A 421 -4.70 0.74 -34.67
C SER A 421 -6.16 1.19 -34.79
N GLU A 422 -6.38 2.23 -35.61
CA GLU A 422 -7.71 2.74 -35.94
C GLU A 422 -8.55 1.69 -36.70
N GLU A 423 -7.96 0.96 -37.63
CA GLU A 423 -8.62 -0.13 -38.36
C GLU A 423 -9.24 -1.16 -37.38
N LYS A 424 -8.47 -1.61 -36.39
CA LYS A 424 -8.97 -2.57 -35.41
C LYS A 424 -10.07 -1.97 -34.57
N PHE A 425 -9.93 -0.71 -34.14
CA PHE A 425 -10.93 0.00 -33.37
C PHE A 425 -12.28 0.05 -34.13
N GLU A 426 -12.27 0.51 -35.39
CA GLU A 426 -13.47 0.63 -36.22
C GLU A 426 -14.15 -0.72 -36.47
N LYS A 427 -13.35 -1.77 -36.77
CA LYS A 427 -13.87 -3.12 -36.96
C LYS A 427 -14.51 -3.70 -35.69
N LEU A 428 -13.93 -3.44 -34.53
CA LEU A 428 -14.51 -3.86 -33.24
C LEU A 428 -15.81 -3.10 -32.93
N VAL A 429 -15.87 -1.80 -33.22
CA VAL A 429 -17.11 -1.01 -33.14
C VAL A 429 -18.17 -1.59 -34.06
N ALA A 430 -17.83 -1.94 -35.31
CA ALA A 430 -18.74 -2.57 -36.24
C ALA A 430 -19.23 -3.96 -35.80
N LEU A 431 -18.46 -4.67 -34.98
CA LEU A 431 -18.87 -5.93 -34.33
C LEU A 431 -19.79 -5.71 -33.11
N GLY A 432 -19.99 -4.46 -32.67
CA GLY A 432 -20.83 -4.10 -31.54
C GLY A 432 -20.08 -4.00 -30.19
N VAL A 433 -18.76 -4.15 -30.18
CA VAL A 433 -17.96 -3.92 -28.97
C VAL A 433 -18.10 -2.46 -28.53
N LYS A 434 -18.30 -2.23 -27.23
CA LYS A 434 -18.60 -0.90 -26.69
C LYS A 434 -17.50 -0.28 -25.85
N SER A 435 -16.53 -1.09 -25.41
CA SER A 435 -15.44 -0.62 -24.56
C SER A 435 -14.09 -1.06 -25.09
N PHE A 436 -13.10 -0.17 -25.04
CA PHE A 436 -11.82 -0.33 -25.72
C PHE A 436 -10.65 0.12 -24.84
N GLN A 437 -9.56 -0.65 -24.90
CA GLN A 437 -8.30 -0.35 -24.24
C GLN A 437 -7.13 -0.73 -25.15
N GLY A 438 -6.11 0.12 -25.25
CA GLY A 438 -4.94 -0.20 -26.04
C GLY A 438 -4.07 1.00 -26.37
N TYR A 439 -2.94 0.74 -27.05
CA TYR A 439 -1.95 1.77 -27.36
C TYR A 439 -2.40 2.76 -28.42
N TYR A 440 -3.40 2.40 -29.20
CA TYR A 440 -4.07 3.33 -30.10
C TYR A 440 -4.74 4.48 -29.35
N LEU A 441 -5.31 4.19 -28.19
CA LEU A 441 -5.93 5.19 -27.31
C LEU A 441 -4.90 5.84 -26.38
N SER A 442 -4.31 5.07 -25.50
CA SER A 442 -3.27 5.55 -24.59
C SER A 442 -2.43 4.41 -23.99
N ARG A 443 -1.21 4.74 -23.59
CA ARG A 443 -0.43 3.91 -22.68
C ARG A 443 -0.84 4.20 -21.23
N ALA A 444 -0.51 3.29 -20.31
CA ALA A 444 -0.69 3.54 -18.90
C ALA A 444 0.17 4.73 -18.43
N VAL A 445 -0.44 5.64 -17.70
CA VAL A 445 0.15 6.89 -17.20
C VAL A 445 0.25 6.87 -15.67
N LYS A 446 1.06 7.76 -15.09
CA LYS A 446 1.12 7.95 -13.66
C LYS A 446 -0.06 8.80 -13.16
N GLU A 447 -0.25 8.81 -11.83
CA GLU A 447 -1.34 9.56 -11.19
C GLU A 447 -1.31 11.06 -11.53
N GLU A 448 -0.12 11.65 -11.65
CA GLU A 448 0.03 13.08 -11.97
C GLU A 448 -0.50 13.45 -13.38
N GLU A 449 -0.58 12.47 -14.28
CA GLU A 449 -1.05 12.65 -15.66
C GLU A 449 -2.54 12.37 -15.83
N LEU A 450 -3.24 11.84 -14.81
CA LEU A 450 -4.65 11.46 -14.90
C LEU A 450 -5.57 12.62 -15.32
N ASP A 451 -5.37 13.82 -14.78
CA ASP A 451 -6.21 14.98 -15.12
C ASP A 451 -6.05 15.40 -16.57
N ARG A 452 -4.86 15.20 -17.15
CA ARG A 452 -4.62 15.40 -18.58
C ARG A 452 -5.36 14.34 -19.40
N MET A 453 -5.29 13.06 -18.99
CA MET A 453 -5.98 11.97 -19.66
C MET A 453 -7.50 12.19 -19.65
N VAL A 454 -8.06 12.57 -18.50
CA VAL A 454 -9.49 12.86 -18.38
C VAL A 454 -9.92 13.99 -19.33
N ARG A 455 -9.11 15.05 -19.49
CA ARG A 455 -9.42 16.13 -20.44
C ARG A 455 -9.33 15.73 -21.91
N LEU A 456 -8.42 14.80 -22.24
CA LEU A 456 -8.26 14.30 -23.61
C LEU A 456 -9.41 13.40 -24.07
N PHE A 457 -10.02 12.68 -23.13
CA PHE A 457 -11.07 11.69 -23.37
C PHE A 457 -12.41 12.05 -22.71
N SER A 458 -12.70 13.33 -22.50
CA SER A 458 -13.95 13.80 -21.90
C SER A 458 -15.08 14.02 -22.90
#